data_d2133bc7ddd0242b5c85ea025bd8f499
#
_entry.id   d2133bc7ddd0242b5c85ea025bd8f499
#
_cell.length_a   1.000
_cell.length_b   1.000
_cell.length_c   1.000
_cell.angle_alpha   90.00
_cell.angle_beta   90.00
_cell.angle_gamma   90.00
#
_symmetry.space_group_name_H-M   'P 1'
#
loop_
_entity.id
_entity.type
_entity.pdbx_description
1 polymer ?
#
loop_
_entity_poly.entity_id
_entity_poly.type
_entity_poly.pdbx_seq_one_letter_code
_entity_poly.pdbx_strand_id
1 'polypeptide(L)'
;MPDRWQNRDRFALCELGFGTGLNVLALWRAWKKTRIPHAQLHISSIESFPLARGDAVRVLLSFSEVSELAEQLLARWPVRAYAPQRLWFPEDGLSLTLFTGDAETVLSGMTGSFDAWLLDGF
;
A
#
# COMPACT_ATOMS: atom_id res chain seq x y z
N MET A 1 0.98 -14.55 -2.53
CA MET A 1 0.27 -13.68 -1.59
C MET A 1 -1.25 -13.94 -1.55
N PRO A 2 -1.96 -14.15 -2.68
CA PRO A 2 -3.41 -14.41 -2.59
C PRO A 2 -3.79 -15.58 -1.70
N ASP A 3 -2.98 -16.62 -1.64
CA ASP A 3 -3.24 -17.76 -0.79
C ASP A 3 -3.30 -17.41 0.70
N ARG A 4 -2.58 -16.35 1.10
CA ARG A 4 -2.51 -15.93 2.50
C ARG A 4 -3.82 -15.29 2.97
N TRP A 5 -4.51 -14.56 2.09
CA TRP A 5 -5.75 -13.87 2.45
C TRP A 5 -7.00 -14.58 1.95
N GLN A 6 -6.87 -15.68 1.26
CA GLN A 6 -8.01 -16.41 0.70
C GLN A 6 -9.00 -16.78 1.80
N ASN A 7 -10.28 -16.44 1.58
CA ASN A 7 -11.37 -16.69 2.52
C ASN A 7 -11.24 -15.95 3.86
N ARG A 8 -10.42 -14.91 3.93
CA ARG A 8 -10.30 -14.11 5.14
C ARG A 8 -11.10 -12.82 5.01
N ASP A 9 -11.80 -12.47 6.08
CA ASP A 9 -12.56 -11.21 6.14
C ASP A 9 -11.65 -10.01 6.27
N ARG A 10 -10.48 -10.18 6.83
CA ARG A 10 -9.55 -9.12 7.12
C ARG A 10 -8.11 -9.62 7.02
N PHE A 11 -7.29 -8.82 6.37
CA PHE A 11 -5.86 -9.12 6.26
C PHE A 11 -5.08 -7.82 6.41
N ALA A 12 -4.03 -7.84 7.23
CA ALA A 12 -3.17 -6.67 7.45
C ALA A 12 -1.75 -6.98 7.02
N LEU A 13 -1.18 -6.09 6.22
CA LEU A 13 0.15 -6.25 5.65
C LEU A 13 0.98 -5.00 5.90
N CYS A 14 2.24 -5.19 6.25
CA CYS A 14 3.18 -4.08 6.37
C CYS A 14 4.25 -4.20 5.30
N GLU A 15 4.46 -3.11 4.57
CA GLU A 15 5.49 -2.99 3.55
C GLU A 15 6.59 -2.05 4.04
N LEU A 16 7.84 -2.46 3.89
CA LEU A 16 8.98 -1.59 4.14
C LEU A 16 9.51 -1.08 2.81
N GLY A 17 9.39 0.23 2.60
CA GLY A 17 9.80 0.85 1.34
C GLY A 17 8.65 0.98 0.36
N PHE A 18 7.88 2.06 0.46
CA PHE A 18 6.77 2.33 -0.46
C PHE A 18 7.24 2.53 -1.90
N GLY A 19 8.36 3.24 -2.07
CA GLY A 19 8.93 3.53 -3.39
C GLY A 19 7.96 4.23 -4.31
N THR A 20 7.73 3.66 -5.48
CA THR A 20 6.80 4.19 -6.47
C THR A 20 5.35 3.81 -6.21
N GLY A 21 5.11 2.89 -5.27
CA GLY A 21 3.79 2.33 -5.03
C GLY A 21 3.47 1.12 -5.90
N LEU A 22 4.43 0.64 -6.68
CA LEU A 22 4.20 -0.48 -7.59
C LEU A 22 3.80 -1.76 -6.86
N ASN A 23 4.44 -2.06 -5.73
CA ASN A 23 4.08 -3.24 -4.93
C ASN A 23 2.66 -3.13 -4.38
N VAL A 24 2.25 -1.94 -3.93
CA VAL A 24 0.88 -1.69 -3.48
C VAL A 24 -0.09 -1.93 -4.62
N LEU A 25 0.22 -1.47 -5.82
CA LEU A 25 -0.65 -1.67 -6.97
C LEU A 25 -0.78 -3.14 -7.34
N ALA A 26 0.32 -3.88 -7.29
CA ALA A 26 0.31 -5.32 -7.56
C ALA A 26 -0.54 -6.07 -6.53
N LEU A 27 -0.41 -5.72 -5.25
CA LEU A 27 -1.21 -6.30 -4.18
C LEU A 27 -2.69 -5.94 -4.34
N TRP A 28 -2.98 -4.70 -4.67
CA TRP A 28 -4.35 -4.22 -4.90
C TRP A 28 -5.01 -4.99 -6.04
N ARG A 29 -4.30 -5.15 -7.15
CA ARG A 29 -4.80 -5.91 -8.30
C ARG A 29 -5.12 -7.35 -7.92
N ALA A 30 -4.21 -8.01 -7.22
CA ALA A 30 -4.43 -9.38 -6.75
C ALA A 30 -5.59 -9.46 -5.77
N TRP A 31 -5.69 -8.50 -4.85
CA TRP A 31 -6.77 -8.42 -3.88
C TRP A 31 -8.14 -8.31 -4.55
N LYS A 32 -8.27 -7.43 -5.54
CA LYS A 32 -9.54 -7.26 -6.27
C LYS A 32 -10.01 -8.56 -6.92
N LYS A 33 -9.06 -9.35 -7.43
CA LYS A 33 -9.39 -10.59 -8.14
C LYS A 33 -9.75 -11.75 -7.22
N THR A 34 -9.29 -11.73 -5.99
CA THR A 34 -9.34 -12.92 -5.13
C THR A 34 -10.07 -12.73 -3.81
N ARG A 35 -10.41 -11.50 -3.45
CA ARG A 35 -11.08 -11.25 -2.16
C ARG A 35 -12.50 -11.80 -2.14
N ILE A 36 -12.96 -12.19 -0.96
CA ILE A 36 -14.37 -12.48 -0.74
C ILE A 36 -15.14 -11.17 -0.53
N PRO A 37 -16.46 -11.15 -0.75
CA PRO A 37 -17.26 -9.93 -0.52
C PRO A 37 -17.10 -9.41 0.90
N HIS A 38 -17.05 -8.09 1.03
CA HIS A 38 -16.92 -7.37 2.30
C HIS A 38 -15.59 -7.53 3.03
N ALA A 39 -14.64 -8.27 2.45
CA ALA A 39 -13.32 -8.41 3.04
C ALA A 39 -12.53 -7.10 2.98
N GLN A 40 -11.66 -6.89 3.95
CA GLN A 40 -10.86 -5.67 4.10
C GLN A 40 -9.36 -6.00 4.06
N LEU A 41 -8.63 -5.28 3.23
CA LEU A 41 -7.16 -5.33 3.20
C LEU A 41 -6.61 -4.02 3.74
N HIS A 42 -5.74 -4.12 4.74
CA HIS A 42 -5.07 -2.96 5.32
C HIS A 42 -3.58 -3.07 5.02
N ILE A 43 -3.05 -2.11 4.27
CA ILE A 43 -1.62 -2.04 3.98
C ILE A 43 -1.06 -0.85 4.74
N SER A 44 -0.01 -1.11 5.53
CA SER A 44 0.79 -0.05 6.15
C SER A 44 2.12 -0.03 5.44
N SER A 45 2.51 1.13 4.92
CA SER A 45 3.75 1.27 4.16
C SER A 45 4.63 2.33 4.79
N ILE A 46 5.92 2.04 4.91
CA ILE A 46 6.88 2.94 5.53
C ILE A 46 7.92 3.34 4.50
N GLU A 47 8.15 4.65 4.35
CA GLU A 47 9.12 5.18 3.40
C GLU A 47 9.93 6.31 4.00
N SER A 48 11.26 6.17 3.94
CA SER A 48 12.17 7.21 4.43
C SER A 48 12.22 8.42 3.50
N PHE A 49 12.13 8.18 2.19
CA PHE A 49 12.30 9.20 1.16
C PHE A 49 11.15 9.14 0.15
N PRO A 50 9.98 9.70 0.50
CA PRO A 50 8.82 9.64 -0.39
C PRO A 50 9.10 10.32 -1.74
N LEU A 51 8.68 9.68 -2.82
CA LEU A 51 8.78 10.24 -4.15
C LEU A 51 7.75 11.35 -4.34
N ALA A 52 8.12 12.37 -5.11
CA ALA A 52 7.17 13.35 -5.58
C ALA A 52 6.20 12.70 -6.58
N ARG A 53 4.98 13.23 -6.66
CA ARG A 53 3.95 12.68 -7.54
C ARG A 53 4.42 12.58 -9.00
N GLY A 54 5.11 13.60 -9.49
CA GLY A 54 5.59 13.61 -10.87
C GLY A 54 6.53 12.47 -11.21
N ASP A 55 7.39 12.10 -10.26
CA ASP A 55 8.30 10.98 -10.45
C ASP A 55 7.56 9.65 -10.44
N ALA A 56 6.57 9.51 -9.57
CA ALA A 56 5.74 8.32 -9.51
C ALA A 56 4.93 8.13 -10.80
N VAL A 57 4.38 9.21 -11.35
CA VAL A 57 3.63 9.18 -12.61
C VAL A 57 4.47 8.57 -13.72
N ARG A 58 5.72 8.99 -13.84
CA ARG A 58 6.61 8.50 -14.91
C ARG A 58 6.80 6.99 -14.85
N VAL A 59 6.89 6.45 -13.65
CA VAL A 59 7.10 5.01 -13.48
C VAL A 59 5.80 4.24 -13.62
N LEU A 60 4.76 4.64 -12.88
CA LEU A 60 3.54 3.83 -12.75
C LEU A 60 2.74 3.75 -14.05
N LEU A 61 2.69 4.81 -14.83
CA LEU A 61 1.92 4.79 -16.07
C LEU A 61 2.58 3.96 -17.17
N SER A 62 3.82 3.50 -16.98
CA SER A 62 4.45 2.58 -17.92
C SER A 62 3.99 1.13 -17.74
N PHE A 63 3.26 0.81 -16.66
CA PHE A 63 2.77 -0.53 -16.38
C PHE A 63 1.27 -0.63 -16.68
N SER A 64 0.95 -1.09 -17.89
CA SER A 64 -0.43 -1.11 -18.36
C SER A 64 -1.36 -2.00 -17.52
N GLU A 65 -0.85 -3.07 -16.91
CA GLU A 65 -1.66 -3.98 -16.12
C GLU A 65 -2.26 -3.33 -14.87
N VAL A 66 -1.65 -2.26 -14.38
CA VAL A 66 -2.12 -1.57 -13.18
C VAL A 66 -2.49 -0.12 -13.44
N SER A 67 -2.65 0.27 -14.70
CA SER A 67 -2.87 1.68 -15.05
C SER A 67 -4.11 2.29 -14.41
N GLU A 68 -5.22 1.57 -14.34
CA GLU A 68 -6.43 2.08 -13.72
C GLU A 68 -6.26 2.30 -12.22
N LEU A 69 -5.61 1.35 -11.56
CA LEU A 69 -5.33 1.47 -10.13
C LEU A 69 -4.28 2.55 -9.87
N ALA A 70 -3.31 2.67 -10.78
CA ALA A 70 -2.29 3.71 -10.68
C ALA A 70 -2.94 5.10 -10.74
N GLU A 71 -3.91 5.31 -11.61
CA GLU A 71 -4.62 6.58 -11.67
C GLU A 71 -5.33 6.91 -10.36
N GLN A 72 -5.97 5.92 -9.74
CA GLN A 72 -6.63 6.11 -8.45
C GLN A 72 -5.63 6.46 -7.34
N LEU A 73 -4.51 5.77 -7.31
CA LEU A 73 -3.46 6.03 -6.31
C LEU A 73 -2.85 7.41 -6.52
N LEU A 74 -2.53 7.76 -7.77
CA LEU A 74 -1.91 9.04 -8.11
C LEU A 74 -2.83 10.23 -7.83
N ALA A 75 -4.14 10.05 -7.99
CA ALA A 75 -5.12 11.09 -7.67
C ALA A 75 -5.09 11.46 -6.18
N ARG A 76 -4.68 10.51 -5.34
CA ARG A 76 -4.56 10.69 -3.90
C ARG A 76 -3.12 10.58 -3.42
N TRP A 77 -2.15 10.81 -4.29
CA TRP A 77 -0.74 10.64 -3.96
C TRP A 77 -0.40 11.40 -2.69
N PRO A 78 0.23 10.74 -1.72
CA PRO A 78 0.51 11.36 -0.44
C PRO A 78 1.53 12.48 -0.57
N VAL A 79 1.34 13.50 0.22
CA VAL A 79 2.34 14.55 0.38
C VAL A 79 3.23 14.19 1.55
N ARG A 80 4.46 14.72 1.54
CA ARG A 80 5.35 14.48 2.67
C ARG A 80 4.74 15.14 3.91
N ALA A 81 4.56 14.35 4.97
CA ALA A 81 3.94 14.82 6.20
C ALA A 81 4.57 14.14 7.41
N TYR A 82 4.49 14.79 8.56
CA TYR A 82 5.00 14.23 9.81
C TYR A 82 4.06 13.17 10.38
N ALA A 83 2.77 13.30 10.11
CA ALA A 83 1.77 12.35 10.59
C ALA A 83 1.48 11.30 9.53
N PRO A 84 1.08 10.08 9.93
CA PRO A 84 0.65 9.07 8.97
C PRO A 84 -0.52 9.57 8.13
N GLN A 85 -0.55 9.15 6.86
CA GLN A 85 -1.61 9.49 5.94
C GLN A 85 -2.36 8.22 5.56
N ARG A 86 -3.68 8.23 5.70
CA ARG A 86 -4.52 7.10 5.32
C ARG A 86 -5.29 7.40 4.05
N LEU A 87 -5.17 6.51 3.08
CA LEU A 87 -5.96 6.52 1.86
C LEU A 87 -6.95 5.37 1.93
N TRP A 88 -8.22 5.68 1.70
CA TRP A 88 -9.28 4.70 1.78
C TRP A 88 -9.94 4.50 0.41
N PHE A 89 -10.02 3.27 -0.03
CA PHE A 89 -10.64 2.88 -1.30
C PHE A 89 -11.78 1.88 -1.00
N PRO A 90 -12.95 2.41 -0.59
CA PRO A 90 -14.02 1.57 -0.05
C PRO A 90 -14.61 0.55 -1.02
N GLU A 91 -14.64 0.88 -2.31
CA GLU A 91 -15.19 -0.04 -3.31
C GLU A 91 -14.41 -1.34 -3.38
N ASP A 92 -13.13 -1.28 -3.09
CA ASP A 92 -12.25 -2.44 -3.14
C ASP A 92 -11.90 -2.98 -1.75
N GLY A 93 -12.42 -2.37 -0.70
CA GLY A 93 -12.10 -2.78 0.66
C GLY A 93 -10.63 -2.62 1.00
N LEU A 94 -9.99 -1.57 0.48
CA LEU A 94 -8.56 -1.34 0.68
C LEU A 94 -8.33 -0.08 1.49
N SER A 95 -7.48 -0.20 2.52
CA SER A 95 -6.96 0.92 3.29
C SER A 95 -5.45 0.92 3.18
N LEU A 96 -4.86 2.06 2.83
CA LEU A 96 -3.42 2.23 2.75
C LEU A 96 -3.02 3.33 3.72
N THR A 97 -2.16 3.00 4.69
CA THR A 97 -1.62 3.97 5.63
C THR A 97 -0.13 4.16 5.33
N LEU A 98 0.25 5.41 5.09
CA LEU A 98 1.62 5.75 4.71
C LEU A 98 2.32 6.47 5.85
N PHE A 99 3.44 5.89 6.27
CA PHE A 99 4.31 6.45 7.31
C PHE A 99 5.58 6.96 6.66
N THR A 100 5.89 8.23 6.89
CA THR A 100 7.14 8.81 6.41
C THR A 100 8.15 8.78 7.55
N GLY A 101 9.30 8.16 7.31
CA GLY A 101 10.36 8.12 8.30
C GLY A 101 11.20 6.87 8.18
N ASP A 102 12.16 6.75 9.10
CA ASP A 102 13.01 5.59 9.23
C ASP A 102 12.21 4.38 9.74
N ALA A 103 12.38 3.23 9.09
CA ALA A 103 11.61 2.03 9.43
C ALA A 103 11.75 1.64 10.90
N GLU A 104 12.96 1.66 11.43
CA GLU A 104 13.19 1.28 12.83
C GLU A 104 12.43 2.21 13.78
N THR A 105 12.50 3.51 13.54
CA THR A 105 11.81 4.50 14.38
C THR A 105 10.30 4.35 14.27
N VAL A 106 9.79 4.22 13.05
CA VAL A 106 8.34 4.09 12.82
C VAL A 106 7.81 2.81 13.47
N LEU A 107 8.48 1.68 13.24
CA LEU A 107 8.04 0.40 13.76
C LEU A 107 8.03 0.36 15.28
N SER A 108 9.01 1.00 15.93
CA SER A 108 9.07 1.01 17.39
C SER A 108 7.92 1.79 18.02
N GLY A 109 7.29 2.71 17.27
CA GLY A 109 6.13 3.45 17.74
C GLY A 109 4.79 2.85 17.36
N MET A 110 4.79 1.79 16.56
CA MET A 110 3.55 1.16 16.12
C MET A 110 3.04 0.14 17.13
N THR A 111 1.71 0.04 17.21
CA THR A 111 1.05 -0.98 18.02
C THR A 111 0.28 -1.92 17.09
N GLY A 112 0.01 -3.13 17.57
CA GLY A 112 -0.72 -4.11 16.79
C GLY A 112 0.19 -5.09 16.09
N SER A 113 -0.38 -5.90 15.23
CA SER A 113 0.34 -6.94 14.51
C SER A 113 -0.10 -7.00 13.07
N PHE A 114 0.75 -7.59 12.23
CA PHE A 114 0.49 -7.78 10.80
C PHE A 114 0.45 -9.26 10.46
N ASP A 115 -0.40 -9.60 9.51
CA ASP A 115 -0.49 -10.97 8.99
C ASP A 115 0.67 -11.32 8.06
N ALA A 116 1.21 -10.31 7.40
CA ALA A 116 2.33 -10.50 6.48
C ALA A 116 3.23 -9.27 6.43
N TRP A 117 4.46 -9.48 6.01
CA TRP A 117 5.46 -8.43 5.82
C TRP A 117 6.03 -8.52 4.41
N LEU A 118 6.21 -7.36 3.78
CA LEU A 118 6.83 -7.26 2.47
C LEU A 118 8.07 -6.37 2.58
N LEU A 119 9.22 -6.95 2.30
CA LEU A 119 10.52 -6.30 2.53
C LEU A 119 11.24 -5.89 1.24
N ASP A 120 10.59 -6.00 0.10
CA ASP A 120 11.21 -5.79 -1.21
C ASP A 120 11.58 -4.34 -1.50
N GLY A 121 11.15 -3.42 -0.68
CA GLY A 121 11.44 -2.00 -0.88
C GLY A 121 12.83 -1.56 -0.43
N PHE A 122 13.62 -2.45 0.10
CA PHE A 122 14.95 -2.13 0.60
C PHE A 122 16.06 -2.68 -0.26
#